data_fa1eb5cb4858a255901034bd31c1ab51
#
_entry.id   fa1eb5cb4858a255901034bd31c1ab51
#
_cell.length_a   1.000
_cell.length_b   1.000
_cell.length_c   1.000
_cell.angle_alpha   90.00
_cell.angle_beta   90.00
_cell.angle_gamma   90.00
#
_symmetry.space_group_name_H-M   'P 1'
#
loop_
_entity.id
_entity.type
_entity.pdbx_description
1 polymer ?
#
loop_
_entity_poly.entity_id
_entity_poly.type
_entity_poly.pdbx_seq_one_letter_code
_entity_poly.pdbx_strand_id
1 'polypeptide(L)'
;MNVSDSERISTTLARDGFEMTADEAAADVVIFNTCAVREKAEHKLYTRVGHIRHAERKKPVVGVMGCVAQLEGETLFKKIEGVDFVLGTRAVGRVSAAIDETVRTGKSVLDVGEREVDYDWTVADTHRHSPYVAFLPIIEGCNKFCTYCIVPFSRGRERSFEASEIVLQVIELKEKGVTEVHLIGQN
;
A
#
# COMPACT_ATOMS: atom_id res chain seq x y z
N MET A 1 6.87 2.54 -7.23
CA MET A 1 6.63 2.15 -5.82
C MET A 1 5.16 2.29 -5.42
N ASN A 2 4.55 3.48 -5.32
CA ASN A 2 3.15 3.60 -4.84
C ASN A 2 2.12 2.81 -5.66
N VAL A 3 2.23 2.77 -6.99
CA VAL A 3 1.38 1.91 -7.85
C VAL A 3 1.63 0.44 -7.54
N SER A 4 2.89 0.01 -7.50
CA SER A 4 3.26 -1.36 -7.13
C SER A 4 2.75 -1.75 -5.74
N ASP A 5 2.81 -0.84 -4.75
CA ASP A 5 2.22 -1.08 -3.42
C ASP A 5 0.70 -1.26 -3.50
N SER A 6 0.00 -0.46 -4.32
CA SER A 6 -1.46 -0.60 -4.51
C SER A 6 -1.81 -1.93 -5.16
N GLU A 7 -1.04 -2.37 -6.16
CA GLU A 7 -1.22 -3.67 -6.81
C GLU A 7 -0.98 -4.81 -5.83
N ARG A 8 0.01 -4.70 -4.94
CA ARG A 8 0.25 -5.68 -3.85
C ARG A 8 -0.92 -5.73 -2.87
N ILE A 9 -1.41 -4.58 -2.42
CA ILE A 9 -2.56 -4.50 -1.50
C ILE A 9 -3.77 -5.19 -2.14
N SER A 10 -4.09 -4.85 -3.40
CA SER A 10 -5.20 -5.45 -4.13
C SER A 10 -5.04 -6.97 -4.28
N THR A 11 -3.83 -7.44 -4.55
CA THR A 11 -3.53 -8.85 -4.69
C THR A 11 -3.70 -9.61 -3.38
N THR A 12 -3.18 -9.04 -2.28
CA THR A 12 -3.34 -9.64 -0.94
C THR A 12 -4.82 -9.76 -0.59
N LEU A 13 -5.59 -8.70 -0.80
CA LEU A 13 -7.02 -8.71 -0.53
C LEU A 13 -7.78 -9.72 -1.41
N ALA A 14 -7.45 -9.80 -2.71
CA ALA A 14 -8.10 -10.76 -3.61
C ALA A 14 -7.80 -12.22 -3.22
N ARG A 15 -6.58 -12.54 -2.77
CA ARG A 15 -6.20 -13.87 -2.25
C ARG A 15 -7.01 -14.24 -1.00
N ASP A 16 -7.37 -13.26 -0.19
CA ASP A 16 -8.15 -13.43 1.04
C ASP A 16 -9.67 -13.31 0.82
N GLY A 17 -10.12 -13.30 -0.44
CA GLY A 17 -11.54 -13.37 -0.83
C GLY A 17 -12.26 -12.02 -0.93
N PHE A 18 -11.54 -10.90 -0.91
CA PHE A 18 -12.13 -9.58 -1.16
C PHE A 18 -12.30 -9.33 -2.65
N GLU A 19 -13.42 -8.75 -3.03
CA GLU A 19 -13.70 -8.30 -4.41
C GLU A 19 -13.41 -6.82 -4.57
N MET A 20 -12.73 -6.46 -5.66
CA MET A 20 -12.44 -5.06 -5.98
C MET A 20 -13.61 -4.42 -6.71
N THR A 21 -14.02 -3.25 -6.26
CA THR A 21 -15.08 -2.46 -6.93
C THR A 21 -14.57 -1.08 -7.34
N ALA A 22 -15.07 -0.58 -8.46
CA ALA A 22 -14.87 0.81 -8.88
C ALA A 22 -15.89 1.77 -8.24
N ASP A 23 -16.98 1.24 -7.69
CA ASP A 23 -18.01 2.02 -7.00
C ASP A 23 -17.68 2.18 -5.51
N GLU A 24 -17.16 3.33 -5.16
CA GLU A 24 -16.88 3.69 -3.76
C GLU A 24 -18.15 3.65 -2.88
N ALA A 25 -19.30 3.89 -3.47
CA ALA A 25 -20.56 3.90 -2.71
C ALA A 25 -20.99 2.49 -2.29
N ALA A 26 -20.63 1.48 -3.06
CA ALA A 26 -20.91 0.08 -2.78
C ALA A 26 -19.81 -0.61 -1.95
N ALA A 27 -18.65 0.04 -1.77
CA ALA A 27 -17.51 -0.56 -1.07
C ALA A 27 -17.79 -0.72 0.43
N ASP A 28 -17.48 -1.90 0.97
CA ASP A 28 -17.46 -2.16 2.42
C ASP A 28 -16.14 -1.74 3.07
N VAL A 29 -15.06 -1.64 2.29
CA VAL A 29 -13.73 -1.21 2.72
C VAL A 29 -13.16 -0.21 1.73
N VAL A 30 -12.63 0.91 2.20
CA VAL A 30 -11.91 1.90 1.39
C VAL A 30 -10.50 2.09 1.91
N ILE A 31 -9.50 1.89 1.07
CA ILE A 31 -8.09 1.99 1.44
C ILE A 31 -7.41 3.10 0.66
N PHE A 32 -6.77 4.01 1.40
CA PHE A 32 -5.95 5.08 0.84
C PHE A 32 -4.47 4.70 0.91
N ASN A 33 -3.88 4.35 -0.23
CA ASN A 33 -2.43 4.18 -0.31
C ASN A 33 -1.75 5.52 -0.60
N THR A 34 -1.05 6.05 0.38
CA THR A 34 -0.59 7.43 0.43
C THR A 34 0.92 7.58 0.23
N CYS A 35 1.30 8.62 -0.51
CA CYS A 35 2.69 8.99 -0.78
C CYS A 35 3.08 10.23 0.03
N ALA A 36 4.19 10.17 0.79
CA ALA A 36 4.67 11.28 1.61
C ALA A 36 5.53 12.32 0.85
N VAL A 37 5.83 12.08 -0.42
CA VAL A 37 6.64 13.01 -1.25
C VAL A 37 5.81 14.17 -1.79
N ARG A 38 4.49 14.07 -1.75
CA ARG A 38 3.56 15.05 -2.32
C ARG A 38 2.64 15.62 -1.23
N GLU A 39 2.89 16.84 -0.80
CA GLU A 39 2.07 17.57 0.18
C GLU A 39 0.55 17.55 -0.15
N LYS A 40 0.22 17.69 -1.43
CA LYS A 40 -1.18 17.58 -1.90
C LYS A 40 -1.85 16.23 -1.64
N ALA A 41 -1.07 15.17 -1.37
CA ALA A 41 -1.64 13.85 -1.10
C ALA A 41 -2.30 13.78 0.27
N GLU A 42 -1.71 14.42 1.29
CA GLU A 42 -2.30 14.53 2.62
C GLU A 42 -3.63 15.29 2.59
N HIS A 43 -3.65 16.50 2.00
CA HIS A 43 -4.89 17.28 1.90
C HIS A 43 -6.02 16.52 1.19
N LYS A 44 -5.69 15.77 0.15
CA LYS A 44 -6.68 14.91 -0.53
C LYS A 44 -7.20 13.81 0.38
N LEU A 45 -6.33 13.19 1.17
CA LEU A 45 -6.71 12.16 2.14
C LEU A 45 -7.74 12.71 3.14
N TYR A 46 -7.45 13.83 3.80
CA TYR A 46 -8.36 14.47 4.75
C TYR A 46 -9.73 14.75 4.14
N THR A 47 -9.77 15.38 2.97
CA THR A 47 -11.01 15.71 2.29
C THR A 47 -11.81 14.47 1.92
N ARG A 48 -11.15 13.42 1.40
CA ARG A 48 -11.83 12.19 0.94
C ARG A 48 -12.39 11.39 2.11
N VAL A 49 -11.64 11.21 3.19
CA VAL A 49 -12.14 10.51 4.39
C VAL A 49 -13.33 11.27 4.97
N GLY A 50 -13.25 12.60 5.06
CA GLY A 50 -14.38 13.43 5.49
C GLY A 50 -15.63 13.21 4.64
N HIS A 51 -15.52 13.20 3.31
CA HIS A 51 -16.65 12.93 2.42
C HIS A 51 -17.27 11.54 2.63
N ILE A 52 -16.44 10.50 2.81
CA ILE A 52 -16.93 9.14 3.08
C ILE A 52 -17.69 9.08 4.41
N ARG A 53 -17.20 9.74 5.45
CA ARG A 53 -17.81 9.71 6.79
C ARG A 53 -19.08 10.55 6.92
N HIS A 54 -19.22 11.62 6.14
CA HIS A 54 -20.39 12.46 6.13
C HIS A 54 -21.46 12.03 5.10
N ALA A 55 -21.18 11.03 4.26
CA ALA A 55 -22.15 10.50 3.32
C ALA A 55 -23.32 9.81 4.05
N GLU A 56 -24.55 10.05 3.56
CA GLU A 56 -25.77 9.40 4.06
C GLU A 56 -25.88 7.95 3.54
N ARG A 57 -24.94 7.09 3.93
CA ARG A 57 -24.88 5.68 3.51
C ARG A 57 -24.24 4.82 4.59
N LYS A 58 -24.25 3.48 4.40
CA LYS A 58 -23.44 2.55 5.20
C LYS A 58 -21.98 3.03 5.19
N LYS A 59 -21.39 3.19 6.35
CA LYS A 59 -20.01 3.64 6.48
C LYS A 59 -19.07 2.46 6.23
N PRO A 60 -18.19 2.54 5.23
CA PRO A 60 -17.19 1.51 5.01
C PRO A 60 -16.13 1.54 6.12
N VAL A 61 -15.38 0.45 6.25
CA VAL A 61 -14.10 0.46 6.98
C VAL A 61 -13.10 1.30 6.18
N VAL A 62 -12.44 2.27 6.82
CA VAL A 62 -11.49 3.17 6.16
C VAL A 62 -10.07 2.92 6.66
N GLY A 63 -9.20 2.53 5.74
CA GLY A 63 -7.79 2.31 6.01
C GLY A 63 -6.87 3.33 5.34
N VAL A 64 -5.77 3.65 6.01
CA VAL A 64 -4.68 4.45 5.44
C VAL A 64 -3.41 3.62 5.44
N MET A 65 -2.78 3.51 4.27
CA MET A 65 -1.57 2.72 4.07
C MET A 65 -0.48 3.54 3.36
N GLY A 66 0.73 3.02 3.35
CA GLY A 66 1.86 3.60 2.61
C GLY A 66 2.72 4.57 3.41
N CYS A 67 3.43 5.46 2.70
CA CYS A 67 4.48 6.29 3.31
C CYS A 67 3.94 7.29 4.36
N VAL A 68 2.77 7.90 4.13
CA VAL A 68 2.16 8.81 5.13
C VAL A 68 1.75 8.01 6.37
N ALA A 69 1.13 6.85 6.18
CA ALA A 69 0.79 5.96 7.29
C ALA A 69 2.01 5.57 8.12
N GLN A 70 3.12 5.22 7.47
CA GLN A 70 4.38 4.88 8.14
C GLN A 70 4.94 6.02 8.98
N LEU A 71 4.85 7.25 8.50
CA LEU A 71 5.44 8.43 9.15
C LEU A 71 4.57 8.99 10.27
N GLU A 72 3.27 9.10 10.02
CA GLU A 72 2.33 9.72 10.93
C GLU A 72 1.81 8.75 12.00
N GLY A 73 1.71 7.46 11.67
CA GLY A 73 1.30 6.42 12.61
C GLY A 73 0.02 6.77 13.35
N GLU A 74 0.06 6.69 14.68
CA GLU A 74 -1.06 6.97 15.57
C GLU A 74 -1.63 8.39 15.41
N THR A 75 -0.81 9.34 14.95
CA THR A 75 -1.22 10.74 14.76
C THR A 75 -2.34 10.87 13.73
N LEU A 76 -2.41 9.96 12.75
CA LEU A 76 -3.48 9.96 11.75
C LEU A 76 -4.87 9.79 12.37
N PHE A 77 -5.03 8.96 13.39
CA PHE A 77 -6.32 8.81 14.08
C PHE A 77 -6.78 10.09 14.78
N LYS A 78 -5.83 10.91 15.23
CA LYS A 78 -6.12 12.20 15.87
C LYS A 78 -6.41 13.31 14.86
N LYS A 79 -5.72 13.26 13.71
CA LYS A 79 -5.84 14.25 12.63
C LYS A 79 -7.05 14.01 11.73
N ILE A 80 -7.44 12.75 11.54
CA ILE A 80 -8.49 12.35 10.58
C ILE A 80 -9.51 11.49 11.31
N GLU A 81 -10.63 12.11 11.68
CA GLU A 81 -11.73 11.37 12.27
C GLU A 81 -12.28 10.32 11.28
N GLY A 82 -12.44 9.10 11.77
CA GLY A 82 -13.02 8.01 11.00
C GLY A 82 -12.04 7.16 10.22
N VAL A 83 -10.74 7.24 10.48
CA VAL A 83 -9.79 6.22 10.06
C VAL A 83 -9.87 5.04 11.02
N ASP A 84 -10.07 3.83 10.49
CA ASP A 84 -10.25 2.62 11.27
C ASP A 84 -8.95 1.81 11.40
N PHE A 85 -8.08 1.83 10.37
CA PHE A 85 -6.76 1.25 10.50
C PHE A 85 -5.67 2.05 9.79
N VAL A 86 -4.45 1.97 10.30
CA VAL A 86 -3.25 2.61 9.76
C VAL A 86 -2.15 1.57 9.63
N LEU A 87 -1.70 1.31 8.39
CA LEU A 87 -0.67 0.32 8.12
C LEU A 87 0.51 0.95 7.37
N GLY A 88 1.72 0.73 7.89
CA GLY A 88 2.95 1.20 7.27
C GLY A 88 3.30 0.45 6.00
N THR A 89 4.37 0.88 5.35
CA THR A 89 4.85 0.33 4.08
C THR A 89 5.25 -1.14 4.15
N ARG A 90 5.56 -1.64 5.34
CA ARG A 90 5.96 -3.04 5.58
C ARG A 90 4.83 -3.96 6.03
N ALA A 91 3.63 -3.42 6.21
CA ALA A 91 2.48 -4.15 6.74
C ALA A 91 1.45 -4.56 5.66
N VAL A 92 1.82 -4.55 4.36
CA VAL A 92 0.91 -4.87 3.25
C VAL A 92 0.31 -6.26 3.41
N GLY A 93 1.09 -7.27 3.76
CA GLY A 93 0.62 -8.65 3.97
C GLY A 93 -0.38 -8.82 5.12
N ARG A 94 -0.60 -7.78 5.94
CA ARG A 94 -1.52 -7.82 7.08
C ARG A 94 -2.81 -7.05 6.88
N VAL A 95 -3.04 -6.55 5.68
CA VAL A 95 -4.20 -5.71 5.40
C VAL A 95 -5.52 -6.42 5.71
N SER A 96 -5.68 -7.66 5.31
CA SER A 96 -6.88 -8.46 5.58
C SER A 96 -7.09 -8.68 7.08
N ALA A 97 -6.02 -9.05 7.79
CA ALA A 97 -6.08 -9.24 9.24
C ALA A 97 -6.46 -7.94 9.99
N ALA A 98 -5.97 -6.78 9.53
CA ALA A 98 -6.31 -5.49 10.12
C ALA A 98 -7.79 -5.13 9.88
N ILE A 99 -8.34 -5.43 8.71
CA ILE A 99 -9.76 -5.26 8.40
C ILE A 99 -10.60 -6.15 9.33
N ASP A 100 -10.28 -7.44 9.41
CA ASP A 100 -10.99 -8.41 10.25
C ASP A 100 -10.97 -8.02 11.74
N GLU A 101 -9.82 -7.59 12.22
CA GLU A 101 -9.67 -7.13 13.60
C GLU A 101 -10.53 -5.88 13.87
N THR A 102 -10.51 -4.91 12.96
CA THR A 102 -11.34 -3.70 13.04
C THR A 102 -12.82 -4.06 13.07
N VAL A 103 -13.28 -4.90 12.14
CA VAL A 103 -14.70 -5.31 12.07
C VAL A 103 -15.12 -6.08 13.31
N ARG A 104 -14.28 -7.01 13.80
CA ARG A 104 -14.58 -7.84 14.96
C ARG A 104 -14.59 -7.08 16.28
N THR A 105 -13.67 -6.13 16.45
CA THR A 105 -13.47 -5.45 17.74
C THR A 105 -14.08 -4.06 17.82
N GLY A 106 -14.37 -3.43 16.69
CA GLY A 106 -14.74 -2.02 16.60
C GLY A 106 -13.63 -1.05 17.02
N LYS A 107 -12.39 -1.53 17.18
CA LYS A 107 -11.25 -0.71 17.58
C LYS A 107 -10.34 -0.41 16.39
N SER A 108 -9.68 0.74 16.46
CA SER A 108 -8.68 1.10 15.45
C SER A 108 -7.44 0.22 15.55
N VAL A 109 -6.87 -0.15 14.39
CA VAL A 109 -5.67 -0.98 14.27
C VAL A 109 -4.50 -0.14 13.77
N LEU A 110 -3.35 -0.24 14.43
CA LEU A 110 -2.11 0.43 14.05
C LEU A 110 -1.00 -0.60 13.87
N ASP A 111 -0.38 -0.61 12.67
CA ASP A 111 0.82 -1.41 12.42
C ASP A 111 1.81 -0.65 11.52
N VAL A 112 2.71 0.08 12.17
CA VAL A 112 3.80 0.84 11.53
C VAL A 112 5.18 0.38 12.03
N GLY A 113 5.23 -0.78 12.69
CA GLY A 113 6.44 -1.32 13.28
C GLY A 113 7.51 -1.68 12.26
N GLU A 114 8.77 -1.71 12.70
CA GLU A 114 9.85 -2.28 11.94
C GLU A 114 9.71 -3.80 11.92
N ARG A 115 9.39 -4.34 10.76
CA ARG A 115 9.29 -5.79 10.52
C ARG A 115 10.11 -6.16 9.30
N GLU A 116 10.55 -7.40 9.26
CA GLU A 116 10.92 -7.99 7.99
C GLU A 116 9.69 -8.02 7.09
N VAL A 117 9.83 -7.51 5.89
CA VAL A 117 8.76 -7.55 4.90
C VAL A 117 8.67 -8.98 4.41
N ASP A 118 7.51 -9.58 4.55
CA ASP A 118 7.22 -10.85 3.92
C ASP A 118 7.09 -10.61 2.42
N TYR A 119 8.08 -11.10 1.67
CA TYR A 119 8.12 -11.00 0.20
C TYR A 119 7.57 -12.26 -0.47
N ASP A 120 6.67 -12.97 0.17
CA ASP A 120 5.98 -14.14 -0.41
C ASP A 120 4.99 -13.72 -1.52
N TRP A 121 5.43 -12.84 -2.41
CA TRP A 121 4.66 -12.43 -3.58
C TRP A 121 5.57 -12.22 -4.79
N THR A 122 5.08 -12.59 -5.95
CA THR A 122 5.72 -12.27 -7.22
C THR A 122 4.95 -11.19 -7.96
N VAL A 123 5.66 -10.30 -8.67
CA VAL A 123 5.00 -9.28 -9.50
C VAL A 123 4.15 -9.92 -10.59
N ALA A 124 4.50 -11.13 -11.01
CA ALA A 124 3.75 -11.89 -12.00
C ALA A 124 2.32 -12.23 -11.55
N ASP A 125 2.10 -12.44 -10.25
CA ASP A 125 0.80 -12.80 -9.68
C ASP A 125 -0.02 -11.61 -9.21
N THR A 126 0.48 -10.38 -9.37
CA THR A 126 -0.23 -9.19 -8.92
C THR A 126 -1.42 -8.80 -9.80
N HIS A 127 -2.48 -8.32 -9.17
CA HIS A 127 -3.59 -7.63 -9.84
C HIS A 127 -3.11 -6.27 -10.36
N ARG A 128 -2.77 -6.21 -11.66
CA ARG A 128 -2.26 -5.01 -12.32
C ARG A 128 -3.38 -4.22 -12.99
N HIS A 129 -3.23 -2.90 -13.03
CA HIS A 129 -4.11 -2.03 -13.82
C HIS A 129 -4.03 -2.28 -15.32
N SER A 130 -2.84 -2.65 -15.80
CA SER A 130 -2.60 -3.01 -17.19
C SER A 130 -2.12 -4.45 -17.29
N PRO A 131 -2.67 -5.28 -18.18
CA PRO A 131 -2.15 -6.62 -18.41
C PRO A 131 -0.80 -6.61 -19.15
N TYR A 132 -0.42 -5.48 -19.75
CA TYR A 132 0.78 -5.34 -20.59
C TYR A 132 1.95 -4.69 -19.88
N VAL A 133 1.72 -3.97 -18.78
CA VAL A 133 2.73 -3.18 -18.06
C VAL A 133 2.88 -3.69 -16.63
N ALA A 134 4.12 -3.89 -16.18
CA ALA A 134 4.44 -4.26 -14.81
C ALA A 134 5.48 -3.32 -14.19
N PHE A 135 5.32 -3.02 -12.90
CA PHE A 135 6.28 -2.29 -12.09
C PHE A 135 7.02 -3.26 -11.17
N LEU A 136 8.28 -3.54 -11.48
CA LEU A 136 9.11 -4.48 -10.75
C LEU A 136 10.08 -3.74 -9.81
N PRO A 137 9.87 -3.78 -8.48
CA PRO A 137 10.83 -3.23 -7.53
C PRO A 137 12.14 -4.02 -7.58
N ILE A 138 13.26 -3.31 -7.74
CA ILE A 138 14.60 -3.88 -7.70
C ILE A 138 15.39 -3.39 -6.48
N ILE A 139 14.98 -2.25 -5.91
CA ILE A 139 15.54 -1.67 -4.69
C ILE A 139 14.40 -1.04 -3.90
N GLU A 140 14.29 -1.35 -2.62
CA GLU A 140 13.39 -0.68 -1.66
C GLU A 140 14.18 -0.04 -0.53
N GLY A 141 13.73 1.14 -0.07
CA GLY A 141 14.42 1.91 0.96
C GLY A 141 15.67 2.62 0.43
N CYS A 142 16.39 3.33 1.30
CA CYS A 142 17.60 4.05 0.92
C CYS A 142 18.47 4.38 2.15
N ASN A 143 19.77 4.21 2.02
CA ASN A 143 20.76 4.47 3.09
C ASN A 143 21.45 5.84 2.96
N LYS A 144 21.07 6.69 1.99
CA LYS A 144 21.79 7.95 1.72
C LYS A 144 21.48 9.07 2.71
N PHE A 145 20.35 9.05 3.38
CA PHE A 145 19.93 10.05 4.37
C PHE A 145 20.15 11.51 3.93
N CYS A 146 19.85 11.84 2.67
CA CYS A 146 19.92 13.22 2.18
C CYS A 146 19.01 14.11 3.03
N THR A 147 19.44 15.34 3.33
CA THR A 147 18.81 16.24 4.31
C THR A 147 17.33 16.53 4.08
N TYR A 148 16.86 16.46 2.83
CA TYR A 148 15.46 16.71 2.43
C TYR A 148 14.66 15.43 2.16
N CYS A 149 15.27 14.25 2.27
CA CYS A 149 14.67 13.01 1.80
C CYS A 149 13.97 12.23 2.90
N ILE A 150 12.69 11.93 2.70
CA ILE A 150 11.88 11.20 3.65
C ILE A 150 11.97 9.67 3.48
N VAL A 151 12.57 9.18 2.39
CA VAL A 151 12.58 7.74 2.02
C VAL A 151 13.16 6.85 3.12
N PRO A 152 14.33 7.14 3.74
CA PRO A 152 14.86 6.29 4.81
C PRO A 152 13.91 6.09 5.99
N PHE A 153 13.07 7.09 6.27
CA PHE A 153 12.11 7.07 7.38
C PHE A 153 10.79 6.39 7.02
N SER A 154 10.37 6.49 5.75
CA SER A 154 9.10 5.92 5.29
C SER A 154 9.23 4.51 4.71
N ARG A 155 10.40 4.14 4.19
CA ARG A 155 10.67 2.83 3.54
C ARG A 155 11.74 2.02 4.26
N GLY A 156 12.48 2.68 5.17
CA GLY A 156 13.56 2.07 5.93
C GLY A 156 14.87 1.94 5.15
N ARG A 157 15.72 1.02 5.64
CA ARG A 157 17.04 0.75 5.04
C ARG A 157 16.90 0.19 3.64
N GLU A 158 17.90 0.48 2.82
CA GLU A 158 18.05 -0.05 1.47
C GLU A 158 18.10 -1.58 1.48
N ARG A 159 17.29 -2.17 0.65
CA ARG A 159 17.30 -3.58 0.32
C ARG A 159 17.27 -3.72 -1.20
N SER A 160 18.31 -4.31 -1.74
CA SER A 160 18.40 -4.69 -3.15
C SER A 160 17.91 -6.13 -3.32
N PHE A 161 17.22 -6.40 -4.42
CA PHE A 161 16.84 -7.74 -4.80
C PHE A 161 17.95 -8.38 -5.64
N GLU A 162 18.13 -9.68 -5.53
CA GLU A 162 19.12 -10.41 -6.29
C GLU A 162 18.81 -10.37 -7.80
N ALA A 163 19.85 -10.17 -8.62
CA ALA A 163 19.67 -10.06 -10.07
C ALA A 163 19.01 -11.31 -10.68
N SER A 164 19.31 -12.49 -10.16
CA SER A 164 18.68 -13.75 -10.57
C SER A 164 17.17 -13.77 -10.30
N GLU A 165 16.72 -13.27 -9.15
CA GLU A 165 15.30 -13.17 -8.81
C GLU A 165 14.58 -12.19 -9.74
N ILE A 166 15.21 -11.03 -10.03
CA ILE A 166 14.66 -10.03 -10.95
C ILE A 166 14.47 -10.65 -12.35
N VAL A 167 15.48 -11.36 -12.86
CA VAL A 167 15.41 -12.02 -14.17
C VAL A 167 14.31 -13.09 -14.21
N LEU A 168 14.17 -13.92 -13.18
CA LEU A 168 13.10 -14.91 -13.10
C LEU A 168 11.72 -14.25 -13.13
N GLN A 169 11.50 -13.19 -12.36
CA GLN A 169 10.23 -12.46 -12.38
C GLN A 169 9.93 -11.82 -13.75
N VAL A 170 10.93 -11.33 -14.47
CA VAL A 170 10.75 -10.81 -15.83
C VAL A 170 10.35 -11.92 -16.82
N ILE A 171 10.93 -13.13 -16.67
CA ILE A 171 10.55 -14.29 -17.49
C ILE A 171 9.09 -14.67 -17.23
N GLU A 172 8.68 -14.78 -15.97
CA GLU A 172 7.30 -15.08 -15.58
C GLU A 172 6.31 -14.03 -16.10
N LEU A 173 6.67 -12.74 -16.01
CA LEU A 173 5.86 -11.65 -16.55
C LEU A 173 5.67 -11.78 -18.06
N LYS A 174 6.74 -12.10 -18.79
CA LYS A 174 6.69 -12.33 -20.25
C LYS A 174 5.75 -13.51 -20.58
N GLU A 175 5.82 -14.62 -19.84
CA GLU A 175 4.95 -15.79 -20.04
C GLU A 175 3.46 -15.45 -19.82
N LYS A 176 3.17 -14.48 -18.94
CA LYS A 176 1.84 -13.94 -18.69
C LYS A 176 1.43 -12.81 -19.65
N GLY A 177 2.20 -12.57 -20.72
CA GLY A 177 1.87 -11.62 -21.78
C GLY A 177 2.22 -10.15 -21.48
N VAL A 178 3.02 -9.89 -20.45
CA VAL A 178 3.53 -8.54 -20.16
C VAL A 178 4.58 -8.19 -21.22
N THR A 179 4.43 -7.01 -21.81
CA THR A 179 5.31 -6.52 -22.88
C THR A 179 6.19 -5.35 -22.47
N GLU A 180 5.90 -4.73 -21.32
CA GLU A 180 6.64 -3.59 -20.79
C GLU A 180 6.89 -3.77 -19.29
N VAL A 181 8.15 -3.76 -18.87
CA VAL A 181 8.54 -3.87 -17.45
C VAL A 181 9.32 -2.63 -17.04
N HIS A 182 8.80 -1.92 -16.03
CA HIS A 182 9.49 -0.80 -15.40
C HIS A 182 10.24 -1.31 -14.17
N LEU A 183 11.56 -1.28 -14.21
CA LEU A 183 12.39 -1.51 -13.04
C LEU A 183 12.32 -0.25 -12.16
N ILE A 184 11.86 -0.40 -10.93
CA ILE A 184 11.65 0.72 -10.01
C ILE A 184 12.48 0.58 -8.74
N GLY A 185 12.95 1.72 -8.22
CA GLY A 185 13.75 1.79 -6.99
C GLY A 185 13.70 3.18 -6.37
N GLN A 186 14.38 3.34 -5.22
CA GLN A 186 14.37 4.57 -4.43
C GLN A 186 15.79 5.15 -4.24
N ASN A 187 16.76 4.69 -5.00
CA ASN A 187 18.14 5.14 -4.92
C ASN A 187 18.50 6.07 -6.08
#